data_64e7590f8ad6722a56c1c8256e0acb9e
#
_entry.id   64e7590f8ad6722a56c1c8256e0acb9e
#
_cell.length_a   1.000
_cell.length_b   1.000
_cell.length_c   1.000
_cell.angle_alpha   90.00
_cell.angle_beta   90.00
_cell.angle_gamma   90.00
#
_symmetry.space_group_name_H-M   'P 1'
#
loop_
_entity.id
_entity.type
_entity.pdbx_description
1 polymer ?
#
loop_
_entity_poly.entity_id
_entity_poly.type
_entity_poly.pdbx_seq_one_letter_code
_entity_poly.pdbx_strand_id
1 'polypeptide(L)'
;MSTPEITCETAPEPKRPGSSRVGLIVPSSNTTMETELPELFRRQAEATGHSYTFHSARAGMKKVTQEELLAMVGKAAGCAEAVSDADVDVIAYACLVAVMAQGPGAHEGSEKVIADAAAGNGHPAPVTSSAGALVRTLQEIGALKVAMITPYMKPLTKMVVDYIEGSGITVLDAISLEVADNLEVGCLDPQNLPALARSLQREGADAVVLSACVQMPSLAAVQAVEDELGLPVITAATATTYEVLKALGHQPAITGAGSLLSGAGVLTPANS
;
A
#
# COMPACT_ATOMS: atom_id res chain seq x y z
N MET A 1 -11.97 21.89 -50.57
CA MET A 1 -12.22 21.12 -49.34
C MET A 1 -11.57 21.90 -48.24
N SER A 2 -12.35 22.64 -47.45
CA SER A 2 -11.83 23.39 -46.29
C SER A 2 -11.63 22.43 -45.13
N THR A 3 -10.43 22.44 -44.58
CA THR A 3 -10.10 21.79 -43.34
C THR A 3 -10.96 22.39 -42.23
N PRO A 4 -11.64 21.61 -41.39
CA PRO A 4 -12.37 22.19 -40.28
C PRO A 4 -11.39 22.84 -39.30
N GLU A 5 -11.58 24.11 -39.02
CA GLU A 5 -10.89 24.84 -37.94
C GLU A 5 -11.37 24.21 -36.62
N ILE A 6 -10.44 23.56 -35.89
CA ILE A 6 -10.66 23.13 -34.51
C ILE A 6 -10.51 24.39 -33.66
N THR A 7 -11.62 25.09 -33.40
CA THR A 7 -11.64 26.19 -32.44
C THR A 7 -11.65 25.58 -31.04
N CYS A 8 -10.50 25.58 -30.38
CA CYS A 8 -10.39 25.30 -28.96
C CYS A 8 -10.78 26.58 -28.21
N GLU A 9 -12.09 26.79 -27.96
CA GLU A 9 -12.61 28.00 -27.29
C GLU A 9 -12.40 28.02 -25.77
N THR A 10 -12.00 26.93 -25.17
CA THR A 10 -11.60 26.87 -23.75
C THR A 10 -10.37 25.99 -23.63
N ALA A 11 -9.38 26.43 -22.84
CA ALA A 11 -8.28 25.54 -22.48
C ALA A 11 -8.89 24.26 -21.89
N PRO A 12 -8.47 23.06 -22.34
CA PRO A 12 -9.01 21.82 -21.78
C PRO A 12 -8.76 21.82 -20.27
N GLU A 13 -9.76 21.43 -19.48
CA GLU A 13 -9.55 21.25 -18.06
C GLU A 13 -8.39 20.28 -17.85
N PRO A 14 -7.45 20.58 -16.95
CA PRO A 14 -6.23 19.78 -16.78
C PRO A 14 -6.51 18.35 -16.33
N LYS A 15 -7.69 18.09 -15.77
CA LYS A 15 -8.15 16.76 -15.29
C LYS A 15 -9.51 16.42 -15.89
N ARG A 16 -9.69 15.15 -16.26
CA ARG A 16 -10.98 14.65 -16.73
C ARG A 16 -11.97 14.59 -15.56
N PRO A 17 -13.18 15.15 -15.67
CA PRO A 17 -14.22 14.96 -14.67
C PRO A 17 -14.47 13.46 -14.39
N GLY A 18 -14.61 13.09 -13.11
CA GLY A 18 -14.81 11.69 -12.71
C GLY A 18 -13.57 10.80 -12.86
N SER A 19 -12.37 11.39 -12.87
CA SER A 19 -11.09 10.67 -12.92
C SER A 19 -10.11 11.24 -11.90
N SER A 20 -9.36 10.36 -11.22
CA SER A 20 -8.26 10.72 -10.33
C SER A 20 -6.94 10.12 -10.81
N ARG A 21 -5.86 10.87 -10.62
CA ARG A 21 -4.48 10.45 -10.92
C ARG A 21 -3.79 10.03 -9.64
N VAL A 22 -3.34 8.79 -9.59
CA VAL A 22 -2.61 8.22 -8.45
C VAL A 22 -1.13 8.16 -8.80
N GLY A 23 -0.31 8.90 -8.08
CA GLY A 23 1.14 8.82 -8.16
C GLY A 23 1.64 7.64 -7.34
N LEU A 24 2.58 6.86 -7.89
CA LEU A 24 3.22 5.76 -7.19
C LEU A 24 4.74 5.99 -7.14
N ILE A 25 5.33 5.90 -5.96
CA ILE A 25 6.78 5.81 -5.80
C ILE A 25 7.08 4.41 -5.30
N VAL A 26 7.75 3.59 -6.13
CA VAL A 26 8.03 2.18 -5.86
C VAL A 26 9.52 1.88 -5.92
N PRO A 27 10.01 0.84 -5.21
CA PRO A 27 11.35 0.30 -5.45
C PRO A 27 11.51 -0.13 -6.91
N SER A 28 12.70 0.10 -7.50
CA SER A 28 12.93 -0.22 -8.92
C SER A 28 12.83 -1.71 -9.24
N SER A 29 12.94 -2.58 -8.26
CA SER A 29 12.73 -4.02 -8.37
C SER A 29 11.31 -4.48 -7.98
N ASN A 30 10.39 -3.56 -7.61
CA ASN A 30 9.03 -3.92 -7.29
C ASN A 30 8.25 -4.30 -8.56
N THR A 31 7.50 -5.41 -8.49
CA THR A 31 6.68 -5.93 -9.60
C THR A 31 5.22 -6.16 -9.20
N THR A 32 4.86 -5.88 -7.94
CA THR A 32 3.56 -6.24 -7.37
C THR A 32 2.65 -5.03 -7.16
N MET A 33 3.16 -3.91 -6.63
CA MET A 33 2.29 -2.75 -6.36
C MET A 33 1.66 -2.15 -7.62
N GLU A 34 2.39 -2.16 -8.74
CA GLU A 34 1.88 -1.70 -10.05
C GLU A 34 0.96 -2.73 -10.74
N THR A 35 0.64 -3.83 -10.07
CA THR A 35 -0.38 -4.80 -10.48
C THR A 35 -1.54 -4.87 -9.50
N GLU A 36 -1.28 -5.01 -8.19
CA GLU A 36 -2.33 -5.14 -7.18
C GLU A 36 -3.12 -3.83 -6.97
N LEU A 37 -2.44 -2.66 -6.87
CA LEU A 37 -3.16 -1.39 -6.73
C LEU A 37 -4.05 -1.09 -7.95
N PRO A 38 -3.56 -1.09 -9.20
CA PRO A 38 -4.41 -0.87 -10.36
C PRO A 38 -5.59 -1.83 -10.43
N GLU A 39 -5.43 -3.10 -10.04
CA GLU A 39 -6.53 -4.06 -10.00
C GLU A 39 -7.57 -3.70 -8.93
N LEU A 40 -7.16 -3.30 -7.73
CA LEU A 40 -8.06 -2.83 -6.68
C LEU A 40 -8.84 -1.60 -7.15
N PHE A 41 -8.18 -0.63 -7.75
CA PHE A 41 -8.82 0.58 -8.26
C PHE A 41 -9.68 0.32 -9.51
N ARG A 42 -9.38 -0.71 -10.31
CA ARG A 42 -10.26 -1.15 -11.39
C ARG A 42 -11.59 -1.67 -10.83
N ARG A 43 -11.55 -2.49 -9.76
CA ARG A 43 -12.76 -2.95 -9.05
C ARG A 43 -13.53 -1.77 -8.43
N GLN A 44 -12.84 -0.81 -7.84
CA GLN A 44 -13.43 0.43 -7.33
C GLN A 44 -14.15 1.20 -8.44
N ALA A 45 -13.51 1.35 -9.60
CA ALA A 45 -14.06 2.04 -10.76
C ALA A 45 -15.33 1.35 -11.29
N GLU A 46 -15.34 0.03 -11.34
CA GLU A 46 -16.52 -0.75 -11.73
C GLU A 46 -17.71 -0.55 -10.80
N ALA A 47 -17.44 -0.43 -9.50
CA ALA A 47 -18.49 -0.23 -8.49
C ALA A 47 -19.02 1.20 -8.45
N THR A 48 -18.17 2.21 -8.71
CA THR A 48 -18.51 3.63 -8.48
C THR A 48 -18.65 4.47 -9.74
N GLY A 49 -18.16 3.98 -10.88
CA GLY A 49 -18.09 4.74 -12.14
C GLY A 49 -16.97 5.78 -12.17
N HIS A 50 -16.19 5.98 -11.09
CA HIS A 50 -15.04 6.88 -11.06
C HIS A 50 -13.81 6.17 -11.62
N SER A 51 -13.05 6.82 -12.52
CA SER A 51 -11.86 6.23 -13.13
C SER A 51 -10.58 6.66 -12.41
N TYR A 52 -9.54 5.82 -12.52
CA TYR A 52 -8.24 6.07 -11.91
C TYR A 52 -7.13 5.81 -12.92
N THR A 53 -6.10 6.65 -12.91
CA THR A 53 -4.87 6.45 -13.69
C THR A 53 -3.67 6.42 -12.76
N PHE A 54 -2.62 5.68 -13.14
CA PHE A 54 -1.43 5.50 -12.33
C PHE A 54 -0.21 6.07 -13.04
N HIS A 55 0.60 6.80 -12.29
CA HIS A 55 1.80 7.47 -12.76
C HIS A 55 2.93 7.13 -11.79
N SER A 56 3.96 6.41 -12.27
CA SER A 56 4.97 5.83 -11.38
C SER A 56 6.34 6.47 -11.54
N ALA A 57 7.02 6.71 -10.41
CA ALA A 57 8.46 6.91 -10.35
C ALA A 57 9.11 5.75 -9.57
N ARG A 58 10.27 5.29 -10.01
CA ARG A 58 10.93 4.10 -9.45
C ARG A 58 12.25 4.49 -8.79
N ALA A 59 12.31 4.34 -7.46
CA ALA A 59 13.53 4.58 -6.68
C ALA A 59 14.45 3.37 -6.74
N GLY A 60 15.69 3.57 -7.15
CA GLY A 60 16.64 2.47 -7.36
C GLY A 60 16.92 1.67 -6.09
N MET A 61 16.51 0.40 -6.09
CA MET A 61 16.78 -0.61 -5.07
C MET A 61 16.78 -1.99 -5.72
N LYS A 62 17.86 -2.75 -5.53
CA LYS A 62 18.00 -4.10 -6.09
C LYS A 62 17.93 -5.19 -5.03
N LYS A 63 18.47 -4.92 -3.83
CA LYS A 63 18.51 -5.87 -2.72
C LYS A 63 17.82 -5.26 -1.50
N VAL A 64 17.22 -6.09 -0.68
CA VAL A 64 16.59 -5.68 0.57
C VAL A 64 17.64 -5.69 1.68
N THR A 65 18.61 -4.77 1.59
CA THR A 65 19.63 -4.53 2.61
C THR A 65 19.42 -3.17 3.25
N GLN A 66 19.86 -3.01 4.49
CA GLN A 66 19.70 -1.74 5.21
C GLN A 66 20.30 -0.54 4.45
N GLU A 67 21.45 -0.74 3.79
CA GLU A 67 22.12 0.29 3.00
C GLU A 67 21.26 0.73 1.79
N GLU A 68 20.74 -0.24 1.02
CA GLU A 68 19.91 0.06 -0.15
C GLU A 68 18.54 0.68 0.27
N LEU A 69 17.98 0.24 1.40
CA LEU A 69 16.76 0.82 1.95
C LEU A 69 16.95 2.30 2.32
N LEU A 70 18.03 2.65 3.02
CA LEU A 70 18.36 4.04 3.35
C LEU A 70 18.69 4.87 2.10
N ALA A 71 19.43 4.30 1.15
CA ALA A 71 19.74 4.96 -0.12
C ALA A 71 18.46 5.24 -0.96
N MET A 72 17.48 4.36 -0.89
CA MET A 72 16.19 4.55 -1.54
C MET A 72 15.41 5.74 -0.94
N VAL A 73 15.40 5.85 0.39
CA VAL A 73 14.77 6.99 1.08
C VAL A 73 15.35 8.32 0.59
N GLY A 74 16.67 8.39 0.43
CA GLY A 74 17.35 9.59 -0.11
C GLY A 74 16.97 9.96 -1.56
N LYS A 75 16.33 9.04 -2.31
CA LYS A 75 15.85 9.27 -3.68
C LYS A 75 14.36 9.64 -3.75
N ALA A 76 13.65 9.52 -2.64
CA ALA A 76 12.19 9.70 -2.60
C ALA A 76 11.75 11.09 -3.06
N ALA A 77 12.48 12.15 -2.68
CA ALA A 77 12.18 13.52 -3.09
C ALA A 77 12.23 13.70 -4.62
N GLY A 78 13.31 13.24 -5.29
CA GLY A 78 13.40 13.31 -6.76
C GLY A 78 12.35 12.45 -7.48
N CYS A 79 11.91 11.34 -6.87
CA CYS A 79 10.79 10.56 -7.39
C CYS A 79 9.46 11.32 -7.20
N ALA A 80 9.31 12.07 -6.11
CA ALA A 80 8.13 12.89 -5.85
C ALA A 80 8.01 14.04 -6.85
N GLU A 81 9.11 14.73 -7.14
CA GLU A 81 9.16 15.75 -8.20
C GLU A 81 8.71 15.17 -9.53
N ALA A 82 9.33 14.05 -9.97
CA ALA A 82 9.02 13.42 -11.24
C ALA A 82 7.56 12.94 -11.36
N VAL A 83 6.99 12.40 -10.28
CA VAL A 83 5.60 11.92 -10.31
C VAL A 83 4.60 13.06 -10.23
N SER A 84 4.96 14.16 -9.56
CA SER A 84 4.11 15.34 -9.43
C SER A 84 3.95 16.13 -10.73
N ASP A 85 4.90 16.00 -11.70
CA ASP A 85 4.75 16.57 -13.06
C ASP A 85 3.47 16.09 -13.78
N ALA A 86 2.96 14.91 -13.40
CA ALA A 86 1.69 14.40 -13.92
C ALA A 86 0.45 15.02 -13.24
N ASP A 87 0.63 16.03 -12.37
CA ASP A 87 -0.44 16.69 -11.62
C ASP A 87 -1.34 15.67 -10.92
N VAL A 88 -0.72 14.77 -10.12
CA VAL A 88 -1.41 13.68 -9.43
C VAL A 88 -2.24 14.19 -8.26
N ASP A 89 -3.36 13.52 -7.96
CA ASP A 89 -4.28 13.88 -6.87
C ASP A 89 -3.86 13.33 -5.51
N VAL A 90 -3.02 12.30 -5.52
CA VAL A 90 -2.45 11.65 -4.33
C VAL A 90 -1.15 10.95 -4.71
N ILE A 91 -0.21 10.86 -3.78
CA ILE A 91 1.02 10.09 -3.95
C ILE A 91 1.06 8.96 -2.93
N ALA A 92 1.21 7.72 -3.40
CA ALA A 92 1.47 6.54 -2.57
C ALA A 92 2.95 6.18 -2.62
N TYR A 93 3.64 6.27 -1.47
CA TYR A 93 5.01 5.81 -1.30
C TYR A 93 5.02 4.33 -0.94
N ALA A 94 5.08 3.48 -1.95
CA ALA A 94 4.96 2.04 -1.83
C ALA A 94 6.31 1.36 -1.56
N CYS A 95 6.92 1.69 -0.43
CA CYS A 95 8.08 1.00 0.11
C CYS A 95 7.98 0.86 1.63
N LEU A 96 7.22 -0.14 2.08
CA LEU A 96 6.96 -0.36 3.50
C LEU A 96 8.25 -0.51 4.31
N VAL A 97 9.10 -1.46 3.93
CA VAL A 97 10.28 -1.80 4.73
C VAL A 97 11.36 -0.73 4.74
N ALA A 98 11.50 0.09 3.68
CA ALA A 98 12.47 1.20 3.71
C ALA A 98 12.05 2.32 4.69
N VAL A 99 10.76 2.53 4.84
CA VAL A 99 10.23 3.46 5.85
C VAL A 99 10.42 2.88 7.24
N MET A 100 10.04 1.62 7.46
CA MET A 100 10.14 0.95 8.75
C MET A 100 11.59 0.80 9.23
N ALA A 101 12.55 0.66 8.32
CA ALA A 101 13.97 0.59 8.62
C ALA A 101 14.55 1.87 9.27
N GLN A 102 13.84 2.97 9.20
CA GLN A 102 14.24 4.24 9.84
C GLN A 102 13.77 4.33 11.31
N GLY A 103 13.00 3.36 11.79
CA GLY A 103 12.48 3.29 13.16
C GLY A 103 11.01 3.72 13.30
N PRO A 104 10.42 3.48 14.48
CA PRO A 104 9.01 3.77 14.75
C PRO A 104 8.61 5.21 14.40
N GLY A 105 7.44 5.37 13.77
CA GLY A 105 6.90 6.69 13.39
C GLY A 105 7.57 7.35 12.16
N ALA A 106 8.59 6.74 11.57
CA ALA A 106 9.34 7.34 10.45
C ALA A 106 8.48 7.60 9.19
N HIS A 107 7.28 7.02 9.09
CA HIS A 107 6.36 7.29 7.98
C HIS A 107 5.95 8.76 7.91
N GLU A 108 5.74 9.44 9.03
CA GLU A 108 5.36 10.86 9.07
C GLU A 108 6.44 11.75 8.44
N GLY A 109 7.72 11.51 8.80
CA GLY A 109 8.85 12.23 8.21
C GLY A 109 9.03 11.93 6.72
N SER A 110 8.89 10.67 6.32
CA SER A 110 9.00 10.26 4.92
C SER A 110 7.88 10.85 4.06
N GLU A 111 6.65 10.82 4.53
CA GLU A 111 5.48 11.40 3.86
C GLU A 111 5.64 12.92 3.72
N LYS A 112 6.13 13.59 4.76
CA LYS A 112 6.41 15.04 4.73
C LYS A 112 7.47 15.40 3.70
N VAL A 113 8.58 14.68 3.62
CA VAL A 113 9.65 14.92 2.63
C VAL A 113 9.11 14.83 1.20
N ILE A 114 8.28 13.83 0.92
CA ILE A 114 7.66 13.64 -0.39
C ILE A 114 6.64 14.75 -0.70
N ALA A 115 5.82 15.12 0.29
CA ALA A 115 4.85 16.20 0.13
C ALA A 115 5.51 17.55 -0.10
N ASP A 116 6.58 17.86 0.65
CA ASP A 116 7.37 19.09 0.49
C ASP A 116 8.01 19.16 -0.91
N ALA A 117 8.54 18.03 -1.42
CA ALA A 117 9.13 17.96 -2.76
C ALA A 117 8.08 18.19 -3.87
N ALA A 118 6.92 17.53 -3.79
CA ALA A 118 5.83 17.73 -4.74
C ALA A 118 5.31 19.17 -4.71
N ALA A 119 5.16 19.77 -3.53
CA ALA A 119 4.76 21.18 -3.38
C ALA A 119 5.83 22.13 -3.91
N GLY A 120 7.12 21.85 -3.66
CA GLY A 120 8.24 22.62 -4.23
C GLY A 120 8.30 22.58 -5.74
N ASN A 121 7.84 21.50 -6.36
CA ASN A 121 7.68 21.34 -7.82
C ASN A 121 6.40 22.03 -8.38
N GLY A 122 5.60 22.65 -7.52
CA GLY A 122 4.39 23.38 -7.93
C GLY A 122 3.12 22.53 -8.00
N HIS A 123 3.17 21.24 -7.67
CA HIS A 123 2.05 20.30 -7.75
C HIS A 123 1.83 19.60 -6.38
N PRO A 124 1.32 20.32 -5.36
CA PRO A 124 1.09 19.74 -4.05
C PRO A 124 0.04 18.63 -4.10
N ALA A 125 0.34 17.50 -3.49
CA ALA A 125 -0.58 16.37 -3.37
C ALA A 125 -0.47 15.74 -1.98
N PRO A 126 -1.55 15.20 -1.40
CA PRO A 126 -1.48 14.39 -0.20
C PRO A 126 -0.63 13.16 -0.43
N VAL A 127 0.12 12.77 0.59
CA VAL A 127 1.04 11.61 0.51
C VAL A 127 0.66 10.58 1.57
N THR A 128 0.66 9.32 1.19
CA THR A 128 0.58 8.20 2.12
C THR A 128 1.69 7.20 1.81
N SER A 129 2.39 6.72 2.84
CA SER A 129 3.32 5.61 2.70
C SER A 129 2.64 4.29 3.04
N SER A 130 3.07 3.18 2.43
CA SER A 130 2.52 1.85 2.77
C SER A 130 2.77 1.47 4.24
N ALA A 131 3.86 1.97 4.86
CA ALA A 131 4.13 1.78 6.27
C ALA A 131 3.14 2.53 7.16
N GLY A 132 2.92 3.82 6.88
CA GLY A 132 1.93 4.64 7.58
C GLY A 132 0.51 4.14 7.34
N ALA A 133 0.19 3.76 6.09
CA ALA A 133 -1.10 3.20 5.73
C ALA A 133 -1.43 1.95 6.56
N LEU A 134 -0.48 1.01 6.66
CA LEU A 134 -0.70 -0.21 7.45
C LEU A 134 -0.99 0.10 8.92
N VAL A 135 -0.17 0.93 9.55
CA VAL A 135 -0.33 1.28 10.97
C VAL A 135 -1.64 2.03 11.21
N ARG A 136 -1.90 3.10 10.44
CA ARG A 136 -3.13 3.91 10.58
C ARG A 136 -4.39 3.09 10.35
N THR A 137 -4.38 2.21 9.33
CA THR A 137 -5.51 1.33 9.06
C THR A 137 -5.78 0.39 10.23
N LEU A 138 -4.75 -0.27 10.76
CA LEU A 138 -4.91 -1.18 11.92
C LEU A 138 -5.45 -0.44 13.15
N GLN A 139 -4.94 0.76 13.43
CA GLN A 139 -5.43 1.60 14.53
C GLN A 139 -6.89 2.04 14.31
N GLU A 140 -7.25 2.47 13.09
CA GLU A 140 -8.58 2.96 12.76
C GLU A 140 -9.66 1.87 12.87
N ILE A 141 -9.33 0.63 12.48
CA ILE A 141 -10.25 -0.51 12.63
C ILE A 141 -10.23 -1.11 14.04
N GLY A 142 -9.41 -0.59 14.95
CA GLY A 142 -9.28 -1.08 16.32
C GLY A 142 -8.51 -2.40 16.45
N ALA A 143 -7.74 -2.80 15.43
CA ALA A 143 -6.93 -4.02 15.44
C ALA A 143 -5.60 -3.77 16.19
N LEU A 144 -5.65 -3.89 17.51
CA LEU A 144 -4.51 -3.66 18.41
C LEU A 144 -3.67 -4.90 18.67
N LYS A 145 -4.14 -6.09 18.27
CA LYS A 145 -3.42 -7.37 18.36
C LYS A 145 -3.47 -8.04 17.00
N VAL A 146 -2.33 -8.28 16.39
CA VAL A 146 -2.24 -8.87 15.06
C VAL A 146 -1.30 -10.06 15.01
N ALA A 147 -1.57 -10.99 14.09
CA ALA A 147 -0.59 -11.98 13.65
C ALA A 147 -0.24 -11.66 12.19
N MET A 148 1.02 -11.90 11.76
CA MET A 148 1.47 -11.40 10.47
C MET A 148 2.36 -12.36 9.70
N ILE A 149 2.41 -12.18 8.37
CA ILE A 149 3.32 -12.88 7.46
C ILE A 149 4.19 -11.86 6.75
N THR A 150 5.48 -12.14 6.65
CA THR A 150 6.44 -11.37 5.89
C THR A 150 7.28 -12.27 5.00
N PRO A 151 7.74 -11.81 3.83
CA PRO A 151 8.67 -12.56 3.01
C PRO A 151 10.11 -12.46 3.51
N TYR A 152 10.40 -11.58 4.44
CA TYR A 152 11.75 -11.16 4.81
C TYR A 152 12.53 -12.21 5.62
N MET A 153 13.86 -12.04 5.64
CA MET A 153 14.74 -12.69 6.58
C MET A 153 14.37 -12.28 8.03
N LYS A 154 14.54 -13.16 9.00
CA LYS A 154 14.17 -12.93 10.42
C LYS A 154 14.59 -11.58 11.01
N PRO A 155 15.84 -11.09 10.79
CA PRO A 155 16.22 -9.78 11.34
C PRO A 155 15.36 -8.64 10.80
N LEU A 156 14.97 -8.71 9.52
CA LEU A 156 14.14 -7.70 8.89
C LEU A 156 12.67 -7.83 9.31
N THR A 157 12.18 -9.07 9.48
CA THR A 157 10.85 -9.32 10.08
C THR A 157 10.78 -8.73 11.48
N LYS A 158 11.82 -8.93 12.30
CA LYS A 158 11.88 -8.34 13.64
C LYS A 158 11.78 -6.82 13.59
N MET A 159 12.45 -6.18 12.67
CA MET A 159 12.38 -4.71 12.48
C MET A 159 10.95 -4.26 12.14
N VAL A 160 10.24 -5.00 11.28
CA VAL A 160 8.83 -4.73 10.95
C VAL A 160 7.93 -4.91 12.17
N VAL A 161 8.16 -5.97 12.96
CA VAL A 161 7.46 -6.19 14.25
C VAL A 161 7.70 -5.02 15.20
N ASP A 162 8.97 -4.65 15.44
CA ASP A 162 9.34 -3.55 16.35
C ASP A 162 8.70 -2.22 15.92
N TYR A 163 8.58 -1.98 14.60
CA TYR A 163 7.92 -0.79 14.07
C TYR A 163 6.42 -0.77 14.36
N ILE A 164 5.73 -1.89 14.14
CA ILE A 164 4.31 -2.04 14.39
C ILE A 164 4.02 -1.93 15.89
N GLU A 165 4.83 -2.60 16.72
CA GLU A 165 4.71 -2.52 18.19
C GLU A 165 5.00 -1.12 18.73
N GLY A 166 5.97 -0.42 18.15
CA GLY A 166 6.25 0.99 18.44
C GLY A 166 5.09 1.95 18.15
N SER A 167 4.10 1.48 17.38
CA SER A 167 2.86 2.21 17.09
C SER A 167 1.68 1.80 17.98
N GLY A 168 1.93 1.03 19.06
CA GLY A 168 0.92 0.61 20.02
C GLY A 168 0.09 -0.62 19.61
N ILE A 169 0.55 -1.38 18.61
CA ILE A 169 -0.11 -2.59 18.11
C ILE A 169 0.73 -3.80 18.52
N THR A 170 0.16 -4.74 19.24
CA THR A 170 0.86 -5.98 19.67
C THR A 170 0.93 -6.99 18.54
N VAL A 171 2.11 -7.53 18.25
CA VAL A 171 2.28 -8.62 17.29
C VAL A 171 2.36 -9.94 18.03
N LEU A 172 1.31 -10.78 17.92
CA LEU A 172 1.20 -12.06 18.62
C LEU A 172 2.11 -13.13 18.01
N ASP A 173 2.21 -13.12 16.69
CA ASP A 173 3.05 -14.05 15.93
C ASP A 173 3.47 -13.45 14.58
N ALA A 174 4.65 -13.82 14.10
CA ALA A 174 5.19 -13.33 12.83
C ALA A 174 5.91 -14.45 12.09
N ILE A 175 5.36 -14.86 10.94
CA ILE A 175 6.03 -15.80 10.03
C ILE A 175 6.99 -15.05 9.11
N SER A 176 8.26 -15.49 9.07
CA SER A 176 9.28 -15.06 8.12
C SER A 176 9.43 -16.12 7.03
N LEU A 177 9.21 -15.78 5.76
CA LEU A 177 9.41 -16.73 4.65
C LEU A 177 10.89 -16.84 4.24
N GLU A 178 11.74 -15.97 4.74
CA GLU A 178 13.19 -15.96 4.59
C GLU A 178 13.66 -15.90 3.11
N VAL A 179 12.93 -15.14 2.27
CA VAL A 179 13.31 -14.88 0.87
C VAL A 179 14.17 -13.62 0.80
N ALA A 180 15.42 -13.76 0.38
CA ALA A 180 16.40 -12.67 0.38
C ALA A 180 16.35 -11.78 -0.87
N ASP A 181 15.98 -12.35 -2.00
CA ASP A 181 15.93 -11.63 -3.28
C ASP A 181 14.54 -11.00 -3.50
N ASN A 182 14.52 -9.70 -3.82
CA ASN A 182 13.26 -8.97 -3.97
C ASN A 182 12.44 -9.41 -5.20
N LEU A 183 13.08 -9.88 -6.27
CA LEU A 183 12.35 -10.40 -7.43
C LEU A 183 11.75 -11.77 -7.13
N GLU A 184 12.45 -12.62 -6.37
CA GLU A 184 11.91 -13.90 -5.89
C GLU A 184 10.68 -13.67 -4.98
N VAL A 185 10.70 -12.64 -4.13
CA VAL A 185 9.51 -12.26 -3.34
C VAL A 185 8.31 -11.97 -4.25
N GLY A 186 8.51 -11.25 -5.36
CA GLY A 186 7.46 -10.96 -6.34
C GLY A 186 6.94 -12.19 -7.11
N CYS A 187 7.67 -13.31 -7.04
CA CYS A 187 7.29 -14.59 -7.65
C CYS A 187 6.62 -15.57 -6.66
N LEU A 188 6.46 -15.18 -5.39
CA LEU A 188 5.78 -16.02 -4.41
C LEU A 188 4.33 -16.27 -4.83
N ASP A 189 3.90 -17.53 -4.74
CA ASP A 189 2.53 -17.90 -5.09
C ASP A 189 1.57 -17.54 -3.95
N PRO A 190 0.60 -16.61 -4.17
CA PRO A 190 -0.39 -16.26 -3.15
C PRO A 190 -1.29 -17.42 -2.74
N GLN A 191 -1.38 -18.50 -3.51
CA GLN A 191 -2.13 -19.71 -3.14
C GLN A 191 -1.56 -20.42 -1.90
N ASN A 192 -0.33 -20.13 -1.52
CA ASN A 192 0.28 -20.66 -0.29
C ASN A 192 -0.13 -19.87 0.97
N LEU A 193 -0.62 -18.64 0.83
CA LEU A 193 -0.95 -17.77 1.95
C LEU A 193 -2.06 -18.32 2.87
N PRO A 194 -3.13 -18.98 2.39
CA PRO A 194 -4.12 -19.58 3.27
C PRO A 194 -3.53 -20.63 4.22
N ALA A 195 -2.61 -21.48 3.72
CA ALA A 195 -1.95 -22.48 4.57
C ALA A 195 -1.04 -21.83 5.63
N LEU A 196 -0.31 -20.77 5.25
CA LEU A 196 0.52 -19.99 6.17
C LEU A 196 -0.34 -19.27 7.22
N ALA A 197 -1.45 -18.67 6.82
CA ALA A 197 -2.37 -17.98 7.72
C ALA A 197 -3.00 -18.94 8.76
N ARG A 198 -3.28 -20.18 8.37
CA ARG A 198 -3.72 -21.23 9.32
C ARG A 198 -2.66 -21.57 10.36
N SER A 199 -1.38 -21.52 10.01
CA SER A 199 -0.28 -21.86 10.91
C SER A 199 0.10 -20.75 11.90
N LEU A 200 -0.38 -19.52 11.71
CA LEU A 200 -0.16 -18.41 12.64
C LEU A 200 -0.80 -18.70 14.01
N GLN A 201 -0.07 -18.38 15.08
CA GLN A 201 -0.62 -18.30 16.42
C GLN A 201 -1.41 -17.00 16.55
N ARG A 202 -2.72 -17.08 16.37
CA ARG A 202 -3.62 -15.93 16.27
C ARG A 202 -4.72 -15.88 17.32
N GLU A 203 -4.62 -16.71 18.38
CA GLU A 203 -5.60 -16.67 19.47
C GLU A 203 -5.62 -15.26 20.10
N GLY A 204 -6.78 -14.64 20.12
CA GLY A 204 -6.96 -13.28 20.60
C GLY A 204 -6.46 -12.18 19.65
N ALA A 205 -6.16 -12.49 18.39
CA ALA A 205 -5.86 -11.48 17.37
C ALA A 205 -7.14 -10.74 16.93
N ASP A 206 -7.03 -9.45 16.71
CA ASP A 206 -8.09 -8.61 16.16
C ASP A 206 -8.09 -8.63 14.62
N ALA A 207 -6.93 -8.87 14.00
CA ALA A 207 -6.77 -8.98 12.55
C ALA A 207 -5.54 -9.84 12.18
N VAL A 208 -5.48 -10.26 10.92
CA VAL A 208 -4.29 -10.88 10.31
C VAL A 208 -3.70 -9.95 9.28
N VAL A 209 -2.40 -9.65 9.41
CA VAL A 209 -1.64 -8.97 8.38
C VAL A 209 -1.05 -10.02 7.44
N LEU A 210 -1.81 -10.36 6.38
CA LEU A 210 -1.49 -11.45 5.47
C LEU A 210 -0.22 -11.19 4.63
N SER A 211 0.09 -9.91 4.38
CA SER A 211 1.34 -9.48 3.73
C SER A 211 1.77 -8.12 4.26
N ALA A 212 2.77 -8.11 5.17
CA ALA A 212 3.45 -6.88 5.57
C ALA A 212 4.59 -6.53 4.58
N CYS A 213 4.30 -6.61 3.30
CA CYS A 213 5.25 -6.35 2.22
C CYS A 213 4.52 -5.90 0.95
N VAL A 214 5.04 -4.85 0.31
CA VAL A 214 4.49 -4.33 -0.96
C VAL A 214 4.97 -5.11 -2.19
N GLN A 215 5.88 -6.07 -2.03
CA GLN A 215 6.41 -6.90 -3.13
C GLN A 215 5.81 -8.30 -3.14
N MET A 216 5.31 -8.80 -2.00
CA MET A 216 4.75 -10.15 -1.92
C MET A 216 3.31 -10.15 -2.47
N PRO A 217 3.02 -10.88 -3.57
CA PRO A 217 1.67 -10.99 -4.11
C PRO A 217 0.73 -11.58 -3.07
N SER A 218 -0.44 -10.96 -2.86
CA SER A 218 -1.33 -11.32 -1.77
C SER A 218 -2.82 -11.13 -2.07
N LEU A 219 -3.17 -10.25 -3.01
CA LEU A 219 -4.56 -9.85 -3.28
C LEU A 219 -5.48 -11.05 -3.55
N ALA A 220 -5.00 -12.05 -4.30
CA ALA A 220 -5.80 -13.22 -4.65
C ALA A 220 -6.21 -14.08 -3.44
N ALA A 221 -5.50 -13.97 -2.31
CA ALA A 221 -5.76 -14.77 -1.11
C ALA A 221 -6.57 -14.01 -0.05
N VAL A 222 -6.65 -12.68 -0.11
CA VAL A 222 -7.22 -11.86 0.97
C VAL A 222 -8.62 -12.30 1.37
N GLN A 223 -9.55 -12.36 0.41
CA GLN A 223 -10.94 -12.69 0.71
C GLN A 223 -11.09 -14.12 1.24
N ALA A 224 -10.43 -15.08 0.59
CA ALA A 224 -10.51 -16.48 1.00
C ALA A 224 -9.96 -16.72 2.41
N VAL A 225 -8.89 -16.03 2.79
CA VAL A 225 -8.33 -16.11 4.14
C VAL A 225 -9.24 -15.43 5.15
N GLU A 226 -9.81 -14.29 4.82
CA GLU A 226 -10.76 -13.58 5.67
C GLU A 226 -12.01 -14.42 5.94
N ASP A 227 -12.60 -15.00 4.88
CA ASP A 227 -13.78 -15.88 4.99
C ASP A 227 -13.50 -17.14 5.83
N GLU A 228 -12.29 -17.70 5.69
CA GLU A 228 -11.89 -18.91 6.44
C GLU A 228 -11.62 -18.61 7.92
N LEU A 229 -10.93 -17.50 8.22
CA LEU A 229 -10.49 -17.19 9.59
C LEU A 229 -11.56 -16.45 10.41
N GLY A 230 -12.50 -15.78 9.76
CA GLY A 230 -13.48 -14.91 10.42
C GLY A 230 -12.84 -13.71 11.12
N LEU A 231 -11.66 -13.29 10.68
CA LEU A 231 -10.91 -12.13 11.16
C LEU A 231 -10.63 -11.17 9.99
N PRO A 232 -10.60 -9.86 10.21
CA PRO A 232 -10.16 -8.91 9.19
C PRO A 232 -8.78 -9.29 8.65
N VAL A 233 -8.64 -9.32 7.33
CA VAL A 233 -7.37 -9.63 6.66
C VAL A 233 -6.85 -8.40 5.93
N ILE A 234 -5.72 -7.91 6.38
CA ILE A 234 -5.08 -6.68 5.89
C ILE A 234 -3.77 -7.05 5.17
N THR A 235 -3.46 -6.32 4.11
CA THR A 235 -2.14 -6.38 3.45
C THR A 235 -1.60 -4.97 3.29
N ALA A 236 -0.30 -4.85 3.01
CA ALA A 236 0.29 -3.55 2.69
C ALA A 236 -0.41 -2.89 1.48
N ALA A 237 -0.84 -3.69 0.49
CA ALA A 237 -1.54 -3.18 -0.68
C ALA A 237 -2.97 -2.73 -0.36
N THR A 238 -3.75 -3.51 0.41
CA THR A 238 -5.13 -3.14 0.78
C THR A 238 -5.16 -1.94 1.71
N ALA A 239 -4.25 -1.85 2.69
CA ALA A 239 -4.11 -0.69 3.56
C ALA A 239 -3.72 0.57 2.77
N THR A 240 -2.76 0.46 1.84
CA THR A 240 -2.37 1.58 0.97
C THR A 240 -3.55 2.04 0.10
N THR A 241 -4.31 1.10 -0.48
CA THR A 241 -5.51 1.42 -1.27
C THR A 241 -6.56 2.15 -0.43
N TYR A 242 -6.81 1.67 0.80
CA TYR A 242 -7.74 2.30 1.74
C TYR A 242 -7.37 3.77 2.02
N GLU A 243 -6.11 4.02 2.38
CA GLU A 243 -5.62 5.37 2.67
C GLU A 243 -5.60 6.27 1.43
N VAL A 244 -5.29 5.73 0.24
CA VAL A 244 -5.37 6.49 -1.02
C VAL A 244 -6.81 6.88 -1.34
N LEU A 245 -7.77 5.96 -1.22
CA LEU A 245 -9.20 6.28 -1.40
C LEU A 245 -9.66 7.35 -0.42
N LYS A 246 -9.26 7.23 0.85
CA LYS A 246 -9.57 8.21 1.89
C LYS A 246 -8.99 9.59 1.58
N ALA A 247 -7.74 9.66 1.13
CA ALA A 247 -7.10 10.91 0.71
C ALA A 247 -7.79 11.57 -0.49
N LEU A 248 -8.38 10.77 -1.38
CA LEU A 248 -9.20 11.24 -2.51
C LEU A 248 -10.65 11.58 -2.11
N GLY A 249 -11.06 11.36 -0.85
CA GLY A 249 -12.43 11.56 -0.39
C GLY A 249 -13.41 10.50 -0.90
N HIS A 250 -12.93 9.34 -1.33
CA HIS A 250 -13.75 8.26 -1.86
C HIS A 250 -13.99 7.18 -0.80
N GLN A 251 -15.22 6.67 -0.76
CA GLN A 251 -15.56 5.51 0.06
C GLN A 251 -15.14 4.23 -0.66
N PRO A 252 -14.54 3.25 0.06
CA PRO A 252 -14.25 1.95 -0.52
C PRO A 252 -15.53 1.23 -0.99
N ALA A 253 -15.46 0.57 -2.15
CA ALA A 253 -16.53 -0.25 -2.71
C ALA A 253 -15.97 -1.45 -3.48
N ILE A 254 -14.88 -2.04 -2.99
CA ILE A 254 -14.12 -3.09 -3.65
C ILE A 254 -14.52 -4.45 -3.08
N THR A 255 -15.06 -5.32 -3.92
CA THR A 255 -15.40 -6.70 -3.55
C THR A 255 -14.23 -7.65 -3.78
N GLY A 256 -14.17 -8.72 -2.97
CA GLY A 256 -13.14 -9.76 -3.12
C GLY A 256 -11.73 -9.33 -2.68
N ALA A 257 -11.64 -8.31 -1.81
CA ALA A 257 -10.38 -7.80 -1.27
C ALA A 257 -10.44 -7.59 0.26
N GLY A 258 -11.29 -8.35 0.94
CA GLY A 258 -11.54 -8.27 2.37
C GLY A 258 -12.53 -7.18 2.77
N SER A 259 -12.98 -7.26 4.00
CA SER A 259 -14.01 -6.36 4.57
C SER A 259 -13.54 -4.90 4.65
N LEU A 260 -12.23 -4.65 4.83
CA LEU A 260 -11.64 -3.30 4.84
C LEU A 260 -12.08 -2.46 3.64
N LEU A 261 -12.11 -3.06 2.46
CA LEU A 261 -12.36 -2.36 1.20
C LEU A 261 -13.79 -2.55 0.66
N SER A 262 -14.63 -3.33 1.36
CA SER A 262 -15.96 -3.71 0.87
C SER A 262 -17.00 -2.58 0.91
N GLY A 263 -16.76 -1.53 1.73
CA GLY A 263 -17.75 -0.48 2.01
C GLY A 263 -18.87 -0.89 2.97
N ALA A 264 -18.96 -2.16 3.34
CA ALA A 264 -19.99 -2.69 4.27
C ALA A 264 -19.57 -2.61 5.75
N GLY A 265 -18.38 -2.09 6.02
CA GLY A 265 -17.75 -2.09 7.35
C GLY A 265 -16.78 -3.28 7.52
N VAL A 266 -15.79 -3.08 8.36
CA VAL A 266 -14.78 -4.11 8.67
C VAL A 266 -15.38 -5.19 9.55
N LEU A 267 -15.03 -6.46 9.31
CA LEU A 267 -15.40 -7.58 10.15
C LEU A 267 -15.00 -7.30 11.61
N THR A 268 -15.91 -7.55 12.52
CA THR A 268 -15.60 -7.56 13.95
C THR A 268 -15.35 -9.00 14.36
N PRO A 269 -14.22 -9.32 15.04
CA PRO A 269 -14.00 -10.66 15.55
C PRO A 269 -15.20 -11.09 16.40
N ALA A 270 -15.69 -12.30 16.17
CA ALA A 270 -16.68 -12.87 17.07
C ALA A 270 -16.04 -12.97 18.47
N ASN A 271 -16.57 -12.25 19.43
CA ASN A 271 -16.09 -12.30 20.81
C ASN A 271 -16.12 -13.76 21.27
N SER A 272 -14.94 -14.37 21.40
CA SER A 272 -14.74 -15.69 22.00
C SER A 272 -14.73 -15.59 23.51
#